data_419521a6ae9bfba8be7f02e6f3537c43
#
_entry.id   419521a6ae9bfba8be7f02e6f3537c43
#
_cell.length_a   1.000
_cell.length_b   1.000
_cell.length_c   1.000
_cell.angle_alpha   90.00
_cell.angle_beta   90.00
_cell.angle_gamma   90.00
#
_symmetry.space_group_name_H-M   'P 1'
#
loop_
_entity.id
_entity.type
_entity.pdbx_description
1 polymer ?
#
loop_
_entity_poly.entity_id
_entity_poly.type
_entity_poly.pdbx_seq_one_letter_code
_entity_poly.pdbx_strand_id
1 'polypeptide(L)'
;MIKIETVLDILKKDGLFREIIDQGHYHYNYSDIIFDSISYDSRTTKENTLFFAKGAAFKKEYLFSAVSQGLGWYVAEQDYEVGIPVIVVNDIKKAMSLIAMEFYGNPQEKLKILAFTGTKGKTTAAYFAYNILSQRFRPAMLSTMNTTLDGKTFFKSALTTPESIDLFEMIAQAVQNDRTHLIMEVSSQAYLVNRVYGLTFDAGVFLNISPDHIGPIEHPTFEDYFYHKRLLMKNSRAAVINS
;
A
#
# COMPACT_ATOMS: atom_id res chain seq x y z
N MET A 1 -5.72 10.67 11.62
CA MET A 1 -4.70 10.94 12.65
C MET A 1 -4.32 9.65 13.33
N ILE A 2 -3.02 9.44 13.63
CA ILE A 2 -2.51 8.26 14.31
C ILE A 2 -1.49 8.69 15.38
N LYS A 3 -1.53 8.03 16.54
CA LYS A 3 -0.57 8.26 17.62
C LYS A 3 0.68 7.42 17.40
N ILE A 4 1.83 7.92 17.87
CA ILE A 4 3.11 7.19 17.79
C ILE A 4 3.04 5.85 18.50
N GLU A 5 2.35 5.78 19.65
CA GLU A 5 2.18 4.53 20.40
C GLU A 5 1.49 3.46 19.52
N THR A 6 0.43 3.84 18.79
CA THR A 6 -0.26 2.94 17.87
C THR A 6 0.66 2.50 16.72
N VAL A 7 1.46 3.40 16.18
CA VAL A 7 2.47 3.07 15.15
C VAL A 7 3.46 2.04 15.68
N LEU A 8 3.99 2.26 16.89
CA LEU A 8 4.95 1.35 17.51
C LEU A 8 4.33 -0.03 17.82
N ASP A 9 3.09 -0.05 18.31
CA ASP A 9 2.37 -1.30 18.60
C ASP A 9 2.16 -2.15 17.34
N ILE A 10 1.76 -1.53 16.24
CA ILE A 10 1.62 -2.19 14.93
C ILE A 10 2.95 -2.78 14.48
N LEU A 11 4.01 -2.00 14.52
CA LEU A 11 5.33 -2.42 14.06
C LEU A 11 5.92 -3.53 14.93
N LYS A 12 5.74 -3.46 16.27
CA LYS A 12 6.19 -4.48 17.22
C LYS A 12 5.43 -5.79 17.03
N LYS A 13 4.11 -5.71 16.89
CA LYS A 13 3.23 -6.88 16.69
C LYS A 13 3.63 -7.68 15.45
N ASP A 14 4.05 -7.01 14.39
CA ASP A 14 4.43 -7.64 13.11
C ASP A 14 5.96 -7.92 13.01
N GLY A 15 6.72 -7.66 14.07
CA GLY A 15 8.18 -7.88 14.13
C GLY A 15 8.98 -6.95 13.21
N LEU A 16 8.42 -5.81 12.85
CA LEU A 16 9.06 -4.84 11.96
C LEU A 16 9.84 -3.76 12.71
N PHE A 17 9.51 -3.49 13.96
CA PHE A 17 10.15 -2.46 14.77
C PHE A 17 11.57 -2.87 15.17
N ARG A 18 12.53 -1.97 15.04
CA ARG A 18 13.88 -2.12 15.58
C ARG A 18 14.11 -1.19 16.77
N GLU A 19 14.15 0.10 16.51
CA GLU A 19 14.44 1.14 17.49
C GLU A 19 13.93 2.49 17.01
N ILE A 20 13.89 3.48 17.88
CA ILE A 20 13.83 4.91 17.54
C ILE A 20 15.20 5.50 17.83
N ILE A 21 15.70 6.32 16.91
CA ILE A 21 16.91 7.12 17.13
C ILE A 21 16.51 8.58 17.15
N ASP A 22 16.76 9.25 18.27
CA ASP A 22 16.51 10.67 18.47
C ASP A 22 17.76 11.33 19.05
N GLN A 23 18.33 12.28 18.33
CA GLN A 23 19.58 12.99 18.71
C GLN A 23 20.72 12.03 19.12
N GLY A 24 20.84 10.90 18.41
CA GLY A 24 21.86 9.87 18.70
C GLY A 24 21.55 8.95 19.87
N HIS A 25 20.41 9.10 20.53
CA HIS A 25 19.94 8.23 21.61
C HIS A 25 18.93 7.20 21.08
N TYR A 26 19.02 5.97 21.62
CA TYR A 26 18.15 4.86 21.24
C TYR A 26 16.97 4.75 22.19
N HIS A 27 15.76 4.66 21.63
CA HIS A 27 14.52 4.50 22.37
C HIS A 27 13.72 3.31 21.81
N TYR A 28 13.00 2.61 22.70
CA TYR A 28 12.13 1.49 22.33
C TYR A 28 10.64 1.81 22.54
N ASN A 29 10.35 2.94 23.16
CA ASN A 29 9.02 3.51 23.33
C ASN A 29 9.10 5.03 23.17
N TYR A 30 7.99 5.60 22.78
CA TYR A 30 7.83 7.06 22.64
C TYR A 30 6.35 7.39 22.81
N SER A 31 6.01 8.59 23.28
CA SER A 31 4.63 8.99 23.57
C SER A 31 4.36 10.45 23.19
N ASP A 32 3.09 10.82 23.23
CA ASP A 32 2.62 12.20 23.08
C ASP A 32 2.88 12.83 21.71
N ILE A 33 3.11 12.01 20.67
CA ILE A 33 3.21 12.46 19.29
C ILE A 33 2.00 11.98 18.51
N ILE A 34 1.39 12.89 17.75
CA ILE A 34 0.24 12.61 16.88
C ILE A 34 0.59 13.02 15.45
N PHE A 35 0.43 12.10 14.52
CA PHE A 35 0.58 12.38 13.10
C PHE A 35 -0.80 12.61 12.48
N ASP A 36 -0.99 13.73 11.81
CA ASP A 36 -2.22 14.08 11.09
C ASP A 36 -2.15 13.75 9.59
N SER A 37 -0.95 13.42 9.11
CA SER A 37 -0.72 12.96 7.74
C SER A 37 0.38 11.91 7.67
N ILE A 38 0.36 11.12 6.61
CA ILE A 38 1.41 10.16 6.24
C ILE A 38 1.80 10.39 4.78
N SER A 39 3.07 10.28 4.45
CA SER A 39 3.55 10.48 3.07
C SER A 39 4.86 9.75 2.79
N TYR A 40 5.08 9.39 1.53
CA TYR A 40 6.36 8.96 0.99
C TYR A 40 6.91 9.93 -0.08
N ASP A 41 6.19 11.01 -0.34
CA ASP A 41 6.61 12.11 -1.23
C ASP A 41 7.08 13.30 -0.41
N SER A 42 8.37 13.62 -0.47
CA SER A 42 8.98 14.73 0.29
C SER A 42 8.44 16.11 -0.06
N ARG A 43 7.75 16.24 -1.19
CA ARG A 43 7.13 17.48 -1.65
C ARG A 43 5.79 17.80 -0.97
N THR A 44 5.18 16.79 -0.33
CA THR A 44 3.84 16.89 0.30
C THR A 44 3.91 16.87 1.83
N THR A 45 5.12 16.90 2.39
CA THR A 45 5.34 16.86 3.85
C THR A 45 5.00 18.18 4.52
N LYS A 46 4.56 18.12 5.78
CA LYS A 46 4.28 19.22 6.70
C LYS A 46 4.57 18.78 8.13
N GLU A 47 4.40 19.68 9.09
CA GLU A 47 4.87 19.53 10.48
C GLU A 47 4.51 18.18 11.13
N ASN A 48 3.28 17.76 11.09
CA ASN A 48 2.83 16.50 11.73
C ASN A 48 2.71 15.34 10.74
N THR A 49 3.55 15.30 9.70
CA THR A 49 3.62 14.18 8.76
C THR A 49 4.54 13.09 9.29
N LEU A 50 4.09 11.83 9.29
CA LEU A 50 4.98 10.68 9.39
C LEU A 50 5.46 10.33 7.97
N PHE A 51 6.73 10.60 7.70
CA PHE A 51 7.30 10.41 6.36
C PHE A 51 7.96 9.04 6.23
N PHE A 52 7.76 8.36 5.09
CA PHE A 52 8.37 7.06 4.79
C PHE A 52 9.51 7.22 3.77
N ALA A 53 10.74 7.08 4.24
CA ALA A 53 11.93 7.12 3.41
C ALA A 53 12.13 5.78 2.69
N LYS A 54 11.41 5.57 1.57
CA LYS A 54 11.34 4.29 0.87
C LYS A 54 11.98 4.28 -0.51
N GLY A 55 12.46 3.12 -0.91
CA GLY A 55 12.86 2.79 -2.27
C GLY A 55 14.37 2.85 -2.50
N ALA A 56 14.86 2.02 -3.44
CA ALA A 56 16.28 1.93 -3.77
C ALA A 56 16.87 3.24 -4.35
N ALA A 57 16.01 4.08 -4.94
CA ALA A 57 16.39 5.39 -5.47
C ALA A 57 16.23 6.55 -4.46
N PHE A 58 15.91 6.23 -3.19
CA PHE A 58 15.76 7.26 -2.17
C PHE A 58 17.10 7.96 -1.89
N LYS A 59 17.07 9.29 -1.85
CA LYS A 59 18.25 10.10 -1.59
C LYS A 59 18.07 10.90 -0.31
N LYS A 60 19.14 11.02 0.48
CA LYS A 60 19.16 11.79 1.74
C LYS A 60 18.72 13.24 1.54
N GLU A 61 19.01 13.82 0.39
CA GLU A 61 18.63 15.20 0.02
C GLU A 61 17.11 15.42 0.06
N TYR A 62 16.32 14.38 -0.21
CA TYR A 62 14.85 14.47 -0.11
C TYR A 62 14.39 14.68 1.34
N LEU A 63 15.08 14.06 2.32
CA LEU A 63 14.81 14.31 3.73
C LEU A 63 15.22 15.72 4.14
N PHE A 64 16.37 16.22 3.73
CA PHE A 64 16.76 17.61 4.02
C PHE A 64 15.73 18.60 3.50
N SER A 65 15.22 18.39 2.28
CA SER A 65 14.15 19.23 1.73
C SER A 65 12.88 19.15 2.58
N ALA A 66 12.46 17.97 3.01
CA ALA A 66 11.28 17.77 3.85
C ALA A 66 11.46 18.39 5.25
N VAL A 67 12.63 18.24 5.86
CA VAL A 67 12.97 18.86 7.16
C VAL A 67 12.90 20.38 7.08
N SER A 68 13.40 20.97 5.99
CA SER A 68 13.30 22.42 5.78
C SER A 68 11.85 22.92 5.63
N GLN A 69 10.90 22.04 5.34
CA GLN A 69 9.46 22.31 5.27
C GLN A 69 8.73 21.99 6.60
N GLY A 70 9.48 21.63 7.66
CA GLY A 70 8.92 21.38 8.99
C GLY A 70 8.67 19.90 9.30
N LEU A 71 9.16 18.93 8.48
CA LEU A 71 9.06 17.52 8.82
C LEU A 71 9.75 17.24 10.17
N GLY A 72 9.02 16.62 11.11
CA GLY A 72 9.53 16.28 12.44
C GLY A 72 9.86 14.81 12.66
N TRP A 73 9.36 13.88 11.85
CA TRP A 73 9.53 12.43 12.03
C TRP A 73 9.59 11.68 10.71
N TYR A 74 10.42 10.63 10.66
CA TYR A 74 10.41 9.72 9.53
C TYR A 74 10.55 8.26 9.95
N VAL A 75 10.17 7.35 9.05
CA VAL A 75 10.35 5.90 9.13
C VAL A 75 11.33 5.48 8.05
N ALA A 76 12.31 4.66 8.38
CA ALA A 76 13.31 4.18 7.45
C ALA A 76 13.90 2.83 7.89
N GLU A 77 14.68 2.18 7.02
CA GLU A 77 15.44 0.96 7.36
C GLU A 77 16.81 1.29 8.01
N GLN A 78 17.20 2.56 8.00
CA GLN A 78 18.42 3.09 8.62
C GLN A 78 18.24 4.56 9.02
N ASP A 79 19.05 5.03 9.95
CA ASP A 79 19.15 6.46 10.22
C ASP A 79 19.91 7.19 9.10
N TYR A 80 19.31 8.26 8.58
CA TYR A 80 19.94 9.15 7.61
C TYR A 80 20.65 10.35 8.24
N GLU A 81 20.66 10.46 9.57
CA GLU A 81 21.34 11.52 10.33
C GLU A 81 20.97 12.93 9.85
N VAL A 82 19.66 13.22 9.76
CA VAL A 82 19.13 14.50 9.30
C VAL A 82 18.66 15.41 10.45
N GLY A 83 18.96 15.04 11.70
CA GLY A 83 18.70 15.87 12.88
C GLY A 83 17.26 15.82 13.40
N ILE A 84 16.43 14.91 12.91
CA ILE A 84 15.07 14.64 13.42
C ILE A 84 14.93 13.16 13.78
N PRO A 85 14.02 12.80 14.71
CA PRO A 85 13.79 11.42 15.10
C PRO A 85 13.41 10.49 13.94
N VAL A 86 13.93 9.25 13.98
CA VAL A 86 13.61 8.18 13.05
C VAL A 86 13.07 6.95 13.76
N ILE A 87 12.01 6.36 13.22
CA ILE A 87 11.56 5.01 13.56
C ILE A 87 12.26 4.04 12.61
N VAL A 88 13.18 3.23 13.11
CA VAL A 88 13.93 2.26 12.32
C VAL A 88 13.17 0.96 12.24
N VAL A 89 12.98 0.45 11.02
CA VAL A 89 12.20 -0.76 10.73
C VAL A 89 12.98 -1.77 9.90
N ASN A 90 12.57 -3.04 9.94
CA ASN A 90 13.19 -4.11 9.15
C ASN A 90 12.76 -4.12 7.67
N ASP A 91 11.56 -3.61 7.36
CA ASP A 91 11.00 -3.53 6.01
C ASP A 91 10.07 -2.32 5.93
N ILE A 92 10.56 -1.28 5.28
CA ILE A 92 9.84 0.00 5.15
C ILE A 92 8.53 -0.12 4.38
N LYS A 93 8.45 -1.03 3.39
CA LYS A 93 7.26 -1.18 2.56
C LYS A 93 6.15 -1.90 3.29
N LYS A 94 6.48 -2.92 4.09
CA LYS A 94 5.51 -3.57 4.99
C LYS A 94 5.03 -2.61 6.07
N ALA A 95 5.96 -1.89 6.71
CA ALA A 95 5.64 -0.88 7.71
C ALA A 95 4.67 0.18 7.16
N MET A 96 4.96 0.70 5.95
CA MET A 96 4.12 1.67 5.26
C MET A 96 2.70 1.13 5.01
N SER A 97 2.57 -0.14 4.59
CA SER A 97 1.26 -0.75 4.33
C SER A 97 0.43 -0.89 5.59
N LEU A 98 1.00 -1.42 6.68
CA LEU A 98 0.28 -1.62 7.94
C LEU A 98 -0.11 -0.29 8.59
N ILE A 99 0.78 0.69 8.60
CA ILE A 99 0.51 2.01 9.14
C ILE A 99 -0.56 2.73 8.32
N ALA A 100 -0.53 2.62 6.98
CA ALA A 100 -1.54 3.21 6.12
C ALA A 100 -2.94 2.62 6.38
N MET A 101 -3.06 1.29 6.54
CA MET A 101 -4.34 0.66 6.92
C MET A 101 -4.93 1.29 8.17
N GLU A 102 -4.16 1.36 9.24
CA GLU A 102 -4.63 1.92 10.51
C GLU A 102 -4.91 3.42 10.42
N PHE A 103 -4.03 4.19 9.76
CA PHE A 103 -4.18 5.63 9.59
C PHE A 103 -5.51 6.00 8.93
N TYR A 104 -5.93 5.23 7.93
CA TYR A 104 -7.21 5.41 7.24
C TYR A 104 -8.39 4.67 7.91
N GLY A 105 -8.21 4.09 9.10
CA GLY A 105 -9.25 3.46 9.91
C GLY A 105 -9.73 2.13 9.35
N ASN A 106 -8.79 1.31 8.87
CA ASN A 106 -9.00 -0.03 8.35
C ASN A 106 -10.13 -0.11 7.30
N PRO A 107 -10.07 0.72 6.24
CA PRO A 107 -11.18 0.88 5.30
C PRO A 107 -11.46 -0.40 4.49
N GLN A 108 -10.50 -1.29 4.35
CA GLN A 108 -10.63 -2.60 3.68
C GLN A 108 -11.65 -3.51 4.38
N GLU A 109 -11.93 -3.31 5.65
CA GLU A 109 -12.90 -4.11 6.40
C GLU A 109 -14.35 -3.72 6.10
N LYS A 110 -14.54 -2.55 5.51
CA LYS A 110 -15.86 -1.95 5.20
C LYS A 110 -16.35 -2.26 3.78
N LEU A 111 -15.54 -2.91 2.97
CA LEU A 111 -15.83 -3.26 1.57
C LEU A 111 -15.64 -4.75 1.33
N LYS A 112 -16.36 -5.28 0.34
CA LYS A 112 -16.06 -6.60 -0.24
C LYS A 112 -15.07 -6.40 -1.38
N ILE A 113 -13.87 -6.98 -1.27
CA ILE A 113 -12.77 -6.75 -2.21
C ILE A 113 -12.60 -7.95 -3.13
N LEU A 114 -12.79 -7.73 -4.43
CA LEU A 114 -12.54 -8.69 -5.50
C LEU A 114 -11.25 -8.29 -6.23
N ALA A 115 -10.28 -9.19 -6.26
CA ALA A 115 -8.97 -8.94 -6.85
C ALA A 115 -8.71 -9.85 -8.05
N PHE A 116 -8.15 -9.29 -9.11
CA PHE A 116 -7.84 -9.98 -10.34
C PHE A 116 -6.33 -9.99 -10.59
N THR A 117 -5.75 -11.17 -10.81
CA THR A 117 -4.38 -11.33 -11.28
C THR A 117 -4.32 -12.18 -12.55
N GLY A 118 -3.25 -12.06 -13.28
CA GLY A 118 -2.99 -12.76 -14.54
C GLY A 118 -1.94 -12.03 -15.36
N THR A 119 -1.36 -12.67 -16.34
CA THR A 119 -0.47 -11.99 -17.28
C THR A 119 -1.28 -11.03 -18.14
N LYS A 120 -2.42 -11.50 -18.70
CA LYS A 120 -3.31 -10.72 -19.56
C LYS A 120 -4.75 -10.77 -19.08
N GLY A 121 -5.58 -9.82 -19.51
CA GLY A 121 -7.02 -9.84 -19.27
C GLY A 121 -7.50 -9.30 -17.92
N LYS A 122 -6.62 -8.87 -17.03
CA LYS A 122 -6.98 -8.30 -15.72
C LYS A 122 -7.95 -7.13 -15.85
N THR A 123 -7.61 -6.15 -16.67
CA THR A 123 -8.43 -4.97 -16.91
C THR A 123 -9.80 -5.33 -17.47
N THR A 124 -9.85 -6.20 -18.48
CA THR A 124 -11.12 -6.66 -19.06
C THR A 124 -12.00 -7.34 -18.01
N ALA A 125 -11.42 -8.26 -17.21
CA ALA A 125 -12.14 -8.95 -16.16
C ALA A 125 -12.63 -7.99 -15.05
N ALA A 126 -11.81 -7.01 -14.67
CA ALA A 126 -12.19 -5.98 -13.70
C ALA A 126 -13.39 -5.15 -14.19
N TYR A 127 -13.37 -4.72 -15.46
CA TYR A 127 -14.49 -3.98 -16.06
C TYR A 127 -15.76 -4.81 -16.17
N PHE A 128 -15.67 -6.08 -16.55
CA PHE A 128 -16.84 -6.97 -16.54
C PHE A 128 -17.41 -7.15 -15.15
N ALA A 129 -16.56 -7.42 -14.16
CA ALA A 129 -17.00 -7.55 -12.76
C ALA A 129 -17.64 -6.25 -12.26
N TYR A 130 -17.04 -5.09 -12.58
CA TYR A 130 -17.60 -3.78 -12.23
C TYR A 130 -18.99 -3.59 -12.84
N ASN A 131 -19.17 -3.84 -14.13
CA ASN A 131 -20.47 -3.68 -14.80
C ASN A 131 -21.52 -4.65 -14.26
N ILE A 132 -21.16 -5.90 -14.00
CA ILE A 132 -22.08 -6.90 -13.42
C ILE A 132 -22.49 -6.49 -12.00
N LEU A 133 -21.54 -6.14 -11.14
CA LEU A 133 -21.84 -5.73 -9.76
C LEU A 133 -22.62 -4.42 -9.69
N SER A 134 -22.40 -3.49 -10.63
CA SER A 134 -23.13 -2.23 -10.69
C SER A 134 -24.64 -2.39 -10.88
N GLN A 135 -25.12 -3.57 -11.32
CA GLN A 135 -26.55 -3.85 -11.47
C GLN A 135 -27.28 -3.96 -10.12
N ARG A 136 -26.58 -4.30 -9.04
CA ARG A 136 -27.19 -4.52 -7.71
C ARG A 136 -26.42 -3.88 -6.57
N PHE A 137 -25.18 -3.52 -6.77
CA PHE A 137 -24.29 -2.99 -5.75
C PHE A 137 -23.69 -1.66 -6.17
N ARG A 138 -22.94 -1.05 -5.29
CA ARG A 138 -22.22 0.21 -5.55
C ARG A 138 -20.72 -0.05 -5.53
N PRO A 139 -20.13 -0.62 -6.59
CA PRO A 139 -18.69 -0.90 -6.62
C PRO A 139 -17.87 0.37 -6.84
N ALA A 140 -16.64 0.35 -6.30
CA ALA A 140 -15.49 1.13 -6.74
C ALA A 140 -14.60 0.24 -7.60
N MET A 141 -13.68 0.83 -8.37
CA MET A 141 -12.74 0.07 -9.19
C MET A 141 -11.36 0.74 -9.22
N LEU A 142 -10.32 -0.07 -9.00
CA LEU A 142 -8.92 0.27 -9.23
C LEU A 142 -8.38 -0.62 -10.35
N SER A 143 -8.16 -0.06 -11.52
CA SER A 143 -7.65 -0.81 -12.67
C SER A 143 -6.50 -0.08 -13.37
N THR A 144 -5.79 -0.75 -14.25
CA THR A 144 -4.65 -0.19 -15.00
C THR A 144 -5.03 1.04 -15.80
N MET A 145 -6.22 1.06 -16.40
CA MET A 145 -6.65 2.16 -17.28
C MET A 145 -7.29 3.29 -16.49
N ASN A 146 -8.30 2.97 -15.69
CA ASN A 146 -9.05 3.97 -14.94
C ASN A 146 -9.39 3.49 -13.53
N THR A 147 -9.46 4.46 -12.63
CA THR A 147 -9.97 4.31 -11.27
C THR A 147 -11.29 5.07 -11.14
N THR A 148 -12.24 4.50 -10.39
CA THR A 148 -13.44 5.20 -9.92
C THR A 148 -13.72 4.86 -8.47
N LEU A 149 -13.87 5.89 -7.65
CA LEU A 149 -14.08 5.76 -6.19
C LEU A 149 -15.51 6.17 -5.78
N ASP A 150 -16.25 6.78 -6.69
CA ASP A 150 -17.64 7.26 -6.48
C ASP A 150 -18.64 6.61 -7.46
N GLY A 151 -18.13 5.82 -8.42
CA GLY A 151 -18.92 5.19 -9.48
C GLY A 151 -19.42 6.16 -10.57
N LYS A 152 -18.97 7.41 -10.55
CA LYS A 152 -19.38 8.47 -11.48
C LYS A 152 -18.18 9.07 -12.20
N THR A 153 -17.16 9.43 -11.47
CA THR A 153 -15.93 10.03 -11.98
C THR A 153 -14.91 8.94 -12.27
N PHE A 154 -14.38 8.93 -13.47
CA PHE A 154 -13.30 8.02 -13.88
C PHE A 154 -12.06 8.84 -14.18
N PHE A 155 -10.94 8.48 -13.54
CA PHE A 155 -9.66 9.12 -13.76
C PHE A 155 -8.57 8.11 -14.09
N LYS A 156 -7.56 8.54 -14.80
CA LYS A 156 -6.45 7.70 -15.23
C LYS A 156 -5.64 7.22 -14.04
N SER A 157 -5.37 5.92 -13.97
CA SER A 157 -4.55 5.32 -12.93
C SER A 157 -3.06 5.56 -13.19
N ALA A 158 -2.30 5.85 -12.15
CA ALA A 158 -0.85 5.98 -12.22
C ALA A 158 -0.16 4.61 -12.27
N LEU A 159 -0.69 3.64 -11.53
CA LEU A 159 -0.18 2.27 -11.43
C LEU A 159 -1.35 1.27 -11.49
N THR A 160 -1.08 0.05 -11.96
CA THR A 160 -2.06 -1.06 -11.93
C THR A 160 -2.53 -1.35 -10.50
N THR A 161 -1.60 -1.39 -9.55
CA THR A 161 -1.87 -1.49 -8.11
C THR A 161 -1.14 -0.30 -7.47
N PRO A 162 -1.85 0.64 -6.84
CA PRO A 162 -1.24 1.80 -6.21
C PRO A 162 -0.23 1.45 -5.12
N GLU A 163 0.64 2.38 -4.75
CA GLU A 163 1.45 2.29 -3.54
C GLU A 163 0.55 2.20 -2.30
N SER A 164 1.01 1.58 -1.22
CA SER A 164 0.11 1.24 -0.11
C SER A 164 -0.57 2.45 0.53
N ILE A 165 0.10 3.60 0.69
CA ILE A 165 -0.56 4.81 1.21
C ILE A 165 -1.69 5.23 0.28
N ASP A 166 -1.42 5.35 -1.02
CA ASP A 166 -2.42 5.75 -2.02
C ASP A 166 -3.56 4.72 -2.11
N LEU A 167 -3.23 3.43 -2.02
CA LEU A 167 -4.21 2.34 -2.03
C LEU A 167 -5.22 2.48 -0.89
N PHE A 168 -4.74 2.62 0.36
CA PHE A 168 -5.63 2.71 1.51
C PHE A 168 -6.37 4.04 1.58
N GLU A 169 -5.78 5.12 1.08
CA GLU A 169 -6.48 6.39 0.88
C GLU A 169 -7.65 6.23 -0.10
N MET A 170 -7.40 5.61 -1.27
CA MET A 170 -8.45 5.36 -2.27
C MET A 170 -9.54 4.44 -1.73
N ILE A 171 -9.19 3.40 -0.95
CA ILE A 171 -10.19 2.54 -0.31
C ILE A 171 -11.02 3.35 0.69
N ALA A 172 -10.41 4.22 1.49
CA ALA A 172 -11.13 5.08 2.43
C ALA A 172 -12.05 6.05 1.71
N GLN A 173 -11.62 6.66 0.61
CA GLN A 173 -12.47 7.51 -0.22
C GLN A 173 -13.65 6.73 -0.83
N ALA A 174 -13.43 5.50 -1.27
CA ALA A 174 -14.52 4.65 -1.75
C ALA A 174 -15.55 4.36 -0.65
N VAL A 175 -15.11 4.10 0.58
CA VAL A 175 -15.99 3.95 1.75
C VAL A 175 -16.78 5.24 2.03
N GLN A 176 -16.11 6.39 2.01
CA GLN A 176 -16.75 7.71 2.21
C GLN A 176 -17.79 8.01 1.12
N ASN A 177 -17.62 7.47 -0.08
CA ASN A 177 -18.58 7.56 -1.19
C ASN A 177 -19.65 6.45 -1.15
N ASP A 178 -19.84 5.79 -0.01
CA ASP A 178 -20.82 4.71 0.19
C ASP A 178 -20.67 3.53 -0.79
N ARG A 179 -19.46 3.24 -1.24
CA ARG A 179 -19.22 2.02 -2.02
C ARG A 179 -19.34 0.79 -1.13
N THR A 180 -19.79 -0.30 -1.69
CA THR A 180 -19.99 -1.57 -0.98
C THR A 180 -18.99 -2.63 -1.39
N HIS A 181 -18.43 -2.49 -2.57
CA HIS A 181 -17.48 -3.41 -3.18
C HIS A 181 -16.30 -2.64 -3.77
N LEU A 182 -15.14 -3.27 -3.77
CA LEU A 182 -13.98 -2.80 -4.51
C LEU A 182 -13.55 -3.91 -5.47
N ILE A 183 -13.37 -3.55 -6.72
CA ILE A 183 -12.78 -4.40 -7.74
C ILE A 183 -11.41 -3.87 -8.05
N MET A 184 -10.38 -4.70 -7.97
CA MET A 184 -9.02 -4.22 -8.22
C MET A 184 -8.16 -5.21 -9.00
N GLU A 185 -7.25 -4.68 -9.80
CA GLU A 185 -6.17 -5.44 -10.39
C GLU A 185 -5.01 -5.54 -9.41
N VAL A 186 -4.48 -6.75 -9.22
CA VAL A 186 -3.29 -6.99 -8.40
C VAL A 186 -2.18 -7.57 -9.27
N SER A 187 -1.14 -6.78 -9.50
CA SER A 187 0.04 -7.19 -10.25
C SER A 187 0.96 -8.05 -9.37
N SER A 188 1.83 -8.86 -10.00
CA SER A 188 2.90 -9.56 -9.28
C SER A 188 3.84 -8.60 -8.57
N GLN A 189 4.11 -7.45 -9.19
CA GLN A 189 4.91 -6.38 -8.63
C GLN A 189 4.32 -5.83 -7.31
N ALA A 190 3.00 -5.81 -7.16
CA ALA A 190 2.35 -5.38 -5.92
C ALA A 190 2.73 -6.26 -4.72
N TYR A 191 2.92 -7.56 -4.95
CA TYR A 191 3.43 -8.49 -3.94
C TYR A 191 4.94 -8.37 -3.76
N LEU A 192 5.70 -8.27 -4.84
CA LEU A 192 7.15 -8.13 -4.80
C LEU A 192 7.59 -6.93 -3.96
N VAL A 193 6.87 -5.82 -4.05
CA VAL A 193 7.18 -4.60 -3.31
C VAL A 193 6.19 -4.29 -2.18
N ASN A 194 5.48 -5.30 -1.67
CA ASN A 194 4.63 -5.23 -0.48
C ASN A 194 3.51 -4.16 -0.49
N ARG A 195 2.99 -3.75 -1.68
CA ARG A 195 1.91 -2.73 -1.78
C ARG A 195 0.60 -3.18 -1.14
N VAL A 196 0.36 -4.48 -1.12
CA VAL A 196 -0.86 -5.11 -0.58
C VAL A 196 -0.58 -5.94 0.68
N TYR A 197 0.54 -5.67 1.37
CA TYR A 197 0.90 -6.38 2.59
C TYR A 197 -0.15 -6.17 3.68
N GLY A 198 -0.58 -7.26 4.34
CA GLY A 198 -1.64 -7.25 5.35
C GLY A 198 -3.08 -7.21 4.79
N LEU A 199 -3.27 -6.94 3.50
CA LEU A 199 -4.59 -6.93 2.88
C LEU A 199 -5.07 -8.35 2.58
N THR A 200 -6.30 -8.68 3.01
CA THR A 200 -6.99 -9.94 2.67
C THR A 200 -8.15 -9.62 1.73
N PHE A 201 -8.26 -10.38 0.63
CA PHE A 201 -9.31 -10.22 -0.36
C PHE A 201 -10.48 -11.16 -0.07
N ASP A 202 -11.73 -10.73 -0.32
CA ASP A 202 -12.89 -11.62 -0.21
C ASP A 202 -12.88 -12.66 -1.35
N ALA A 203 -12.50 -12.25 -2.57
CA ALA A 203 -12.26 -13.17 -3.67
C ALA A 203 -11.04 -12.76 -4.49
N GLY A 204 -10.19 -13.73 -4.79
CA GLY A 204 -9.06 -13.59 -5.70
C GLY A 204 -9.28 -14.44 -6.94
N VAL A 205 -9.08 -13.83 -8.11
CA VAL A 205 -9.25 -14.49 -9.42
C VAL A 205 -7.90 -14.57 -10.13
N PHE A 206 -7.45 -15.79 -10.44
CA PHE A 206 -6.26 -16.05 -11.22
C PHE A 206 -6.65 -16.40 -12.65
N LEU A 207 -6.47 -15.46 -13.57
CA LEU A 207 -6.96 -15.58 -14.95
C LEU A 207 -6.09 -16.47 -15.82
N ASN A 208 -4.79 -16.25 -15.80
CA ASN A 208 -3.80 -16.96 -16.62
C ASN A 208 -2.38 -16.62 -16.20
N ILE A 209 -1.42 -17.38 -16.72
CA ILE A 209 0.00 -17.06 -16.61
C ILE A 209 0.74 -17.47 -17.89
N SER A 210 1.64 -16.63 -18.33
CA SER A 210 2.61 -16.88 -19.40
C SER A 210 3.89 -16.09 -19.09
N PRO A 211 5.05 -16.43 -19.66
CA PRO A 211 6.27 -15.66 -19.50
C PRO A 211 6.06 -14.18 -19.87
N ASP A 212 6.27 -13.30 -18.88
CA ASP A 212 6.17 -11.86 -19.01
C ASP A 212 6.85 -11.22 -17.79
N HIS A 213 7.21 -9.94 -17.84
CA HIS A 213 7.82 -9.23 -16.71
C HIS A 213 9.09 -9.90 -16.14
N ILE A 214 9.86 -10.59 -16.99
CA ILE A 214 11.13 -11.22 -16.59
C ILE A 214 12.28 -10.28 -16.98
N GLY A 215 13.00 -9.81 -15.97
CA GLY A 215 14.12 -8.88 -16.18
C GLY A 215 14.75 -8.41 -14.87
N PRO A 216 15.86 -7.70 -14.93
CA PRO A 216 16.66 -7.35 -13.75
C PRO A 216 15.96 -6.36 -12.80
N ILE A 217 14.95 -5.63 -13.27
CA ILE A 217 14.21 -4.63 -12.47
C ILE A 217 12.85 -5.16 -12.00
N GLU A 218 12.38 -6.26 -12.58
CA GLU A 218 11.08 -6.85 -12.26
C GLU A 218 11.29 -8.20 -11.58
N HIS A 219 10.99 -9.31 -12.26
CA HIS A 219 11.17 -10.65 -11.74
C HIS A 219 12.41 -11.30 -12.36
N PRO A 220 13.35 -11.84 -11.56
CA PRO A 220 14.57 -12.45 -12.12
C PRO A 220 14.28 -13.71 -12.93
N THR A 221 13.20 -14.45 -12.60
CA THR A 221 12.80 -15.69 -13.28
C THR A 221 11.29 -15.79 -13.43
N PHE A 222 10.84 -16.74 -14.26
CA PHE A 222 9.41 -17.05 -14.39
C PHE A 222 8.84 -17.63 -13.10
N GLU A 223 9.62 -18.44 -12.37
CA GLU A 223 9.22 -19.03 -11.09
C GLU A 223 8.98 -17.95 -10.04
N ASP A 224 9.82 -16.91 -9.99
CA ASP A 224 9.65 -15.75 -9.12
C ASP A 224 8.39 -14.96 -9.49
N TYR A 225 8.18 -14.71 -10.78
CA TYR A 225 6.97 -14.07 -11.30
C TYR A 225 5.71 -14.85 -10.94
N PHE A 226 5.72 -16.18 -11.14
CA PHE A 226 4.62 -17.05 -10.77
C PHE A 226 4.41 -17.10 -9.26
N TYR A 227 5.50 -17.17 -8.50
CA TYR A 227 5.43 -17.14 -7.03
C TYR A 227 4.67 -15.93 -6.52
N HIS A 228 5.05 -14.73 -6.95
CA HIS A 228 4.42 -13.49 -6.50
C HIS A 228 2.95 -13.40 -6.97
N LYS A 229 2.66 -13.84 -8.18
CA LYS A 229 1.29 -13.79 -8.71
C LYS A 229 0.34 -14.72 -7.97
N ARG A 230 0.79 -15.92 -7.60
CA ARG A 230 -0.02 -16.88 -6.84
C ARG A 230 -0.31 -16.47 -5.40
N LEU A 231 0.44 -15.51 -4.85
CA LEU A 231 0.19 -15.02 -3.50
C LEU A 231 -1.23 -14.43 -3.34
N LEU A 232 -1.82 -13.91 -4.40
CA LEU A 232 -3.22 -13.50 -4.37
C LEU A 232 -4.15 -14.60 -3.90
N MET A 233 -3.93 -15.84 -4.35
CA MET A 233 -4.75 -16.98 -3.95
C MET A 233 -4.61 -17.30 -2.46
N LYS A 234 -3.41 -17.13 -1.91
CA LYS A 234 -3.16 -17.34 -0.46
C LYS A 234 -3.78 -16.23 0.39
N ASN A 235 -3.86 -15.02 -0.15
CA ASN A 235 -4.39 -13.84 0.56
C ASN A 235 -5.88 -13.62 0.29
N SER A 236 -6.58 -14.59 -0.29
CA SER A 236 -8.01 -14.52 -0.60
C SER A 236 -8.80 -15.54 0.19
N ARG A 237 -9.98 -15.15 0.69
CA ARG A 237 -10.93 -16.04 1.37
C ARG A 237 -11.53 -17.04 0.42
N ALA A 238 -11.79 -16.61 -0.83
CA ALA A 238 -12.21 -17.48 -1.92
C ALA A 238 -11.25 -17.31 -3.10
N ALA A 239 -10.80 -18.43 -3.70
CA ALA A 239 -9.92 -18.42 -4.85
C ALA A 239 -10.66 -18.98 -6.08
N VAL A 240 -10.59 -18.25 -7.19
CA VAL A 240 -11.10 -18.67 -8.49
C VAL A 240 -9.93 -18.80 -9.46
N ILE A 241 -9.73 -19.97 -10.01
CA ILE A 241 -8.63 -20.27 -10.92
C ILE A 241 -9.22 -20.71 -12.27
N ASN A 242 -8.79 -20.06 -13.33
CA ASN A 242 -9.11 -20.49 -14.67
C ASN A 242 -8.25 -21.70 -15.03
N SER A 243 -8.90 -22.82 -15.37
CA SER A 243 -8.27 -24.10 -15.73
C SER A 243 -7.94 -24.16 -17.21
#